data_0ba75266a2ab46881a5f5c3ca9998918
#
_entry.id   0ba75266a2ab46881a5f5c3ca9998918
#
_cell.length_a   1.000
_cell.length_b   1.000
_cell.length_c   1.000
_cell.angle_alpha   90.00
_cell.angle_beta   90.00
_cell.angle_gamma   90.00
#
_symmetry.space_group_name_H-M   'P 1'
#
loop_
_entity.id
_entity.type
_entity.pdbx_description
1 polymer ?
#
loop_
_entity_poly.entity_id
_entity_poly.type
_entity_poly.pdbx_seq_one_letter_code
_entity_poly.pdbx_strand_id
1 'polypeptide(L)' 'MNGDISINVTVDQQQAQSYLAWLVRQYELAMAEFWFDDRYRFTPQGFRAKRIVEDHPHMVGLVRTVRELRSQLKDLPA' A
#
# COMPACT_ATOMS: atom_id res chain seq x y z
N MET A 1 -4.74 -5.32 -24.22
CA MET A 1 -5.14 -5.87 -22.92
C MET A 1 -3.92 -5.92 -22.00
N ASN A 2 -4.03 -5.32 -20.86
CA ASN A 2 -2.95 -5.36 -19.89
C ASN A 2 -3.03 -6.66 -19.09
N GLY A 3 -2.00 -7.50 -19.19
CA GLY A 3 -1.90 -8.67 -18.37
C GLY A 3 -1.48 -8.32 -16.95
N ASP A 4 -1.97 -9.08 -16.00
CA ASP A 4 -1.51 -8.95 -14.63
C ASP A 4 -0.16 -9.64 -14.46
N ILE A 5 0.66 -9.08 -13.59
CA ILE A 5 1.95 -9.65 -13.24
C ILE A 5 1.90 -10.11 -11.79
N SER A 6 2.19 -11.38 -11.56
CA SER A 6 2.28 -11.94 -10.22
C SER A 6 3.75 -12.02 -9.81
N ILE A 7 4.03 -11.57 -8.60
CA ILE A 7 5.39 -11.57 -8.06
C ILE A 7 5.42 -12.51 -6.86
N ASN A 8 6.29 -13.52 -6.92
CA ASN A 8 6.51 -14.45 -5.82
C ASN A 8 7.88 -14.20 -5.21
N VAL A 9 7.87 -13.72 -3.96
CA VAL A 9 9.09 -13.46 -3.22
C VAL A 9 8.98 -14.17 -1.88
N THR A 10 10.02 -14.92 -1.53
CA THR A 10 10.07 -15.63 -0.26
C THR A 10 11.02 -14.92 0.69
N VAL A 11 10.52 -14.56 1.86
CA VAL A 11 11.31 -13.92 2.92
C VAL A 11 10.98 -14.61 4.24
N ASP A 12 11.85 -14.49 5.23
CA ASP A 12 11.55 -15.00 6.56
C ASP A 12 10.60 -14.06 7.31
N GLN A 13 10.13 -14.49 8.47
CA GLN A 13 9.16 -13.73 9.26
C GLN A 13 9.68 -12.35 9.66
N GLN A 14 10.93 -12.28 10.09
CA GLN A 14 11.53 -11.01 10.50
C GLN A 14 11.65 -10.05 9.34
N GLN A 15 12.08 -10.55 8.19
CA GLN A 15 12.18 -9.76 6.97
C GLN A 15 10.80 -9.26 6.52
N ALA A 16 9.79 -10.12 6.60
CA ALA A 16 8.42 -9.74 6.24
C ALA A 16 7.89 -8.65 7.14
N GLN A 17 8.10 -8.75 8.45
CA GLN A 17 7.67 -7.74 9.42
C GLN A 17 8.37 -6.40 9.17
N SER A 18 9.66 -6.44 8.93
CA SER A 18 10.44 -5.23 8.65
C SER A 18 9.98 -4.57 7.35
N TYR A 19 9.74 -5.36 6.32
CA TYR A 19 9.27 -4.86 5.04
C TYR A 19 7.87 -4.26 5.16
N LEU A 20 6.98 -4.92 5.89
CA LEU A 20 5.63 -4.39 6.13
C LEU A 20 5.70 -3.04 6.83
N ALA A 21 6.50 -2.91 7.88
CA ALA A 21 6.64 -1.63 8.60
C ALA A 21 7.15 -0.53 7.66
N TRP A 22 8.11 -0.85 6.80
CA TRP A 22 8.64 0.10 5.83
C TRP A 22 7.58 0.51 4.81
N LEU A 23 6.81 -0.44 4.29
CA LEU A 23 5.74 -0.15 3.33
C LEU A 23 4.65 0.74 3.93
N VAL A 24 4.25 0.48 5.18
CA VAL A 24 3.25 1.29 5.88
C VAL A 24 3.78 2.72 6.02
N ARG A 25 5.05 2.88 6.36
CA ARG A 25 5.67 4.20 6.45
C ARG A 25 5.66 4.92 5.10
N GLN A 26 5.97 4.20 4.01
CA GLN A 26 5.93 4.79 2.68
C GLN A 26 4.53 5.25 2.30
N TYR A 27 3.51 4.46 2.68
CA TYR A 27 2.13 4.84 2.47
C TYR A 27 1.80 6.14 3.22
N GLU A 28 2.17 6.23 4.50
CA GLU A 28 1.89 7.43 5.31
C GLU A 28 2.58 8.66 4.73
N LEU A 29 3.83 8.53 4.30
CA LEU A 29 4.59 9.63 3.71
C LEU A 29 3.95 10.10 2.39
N ALA A 30 3.52 9.16 1.56
CA ALA A 30 2.87 9.48 0.30
C ALA A 30 1.52 10.18 0.54
N MET A 31 0.75 9.70 1.50
CA MET A 31 -0.52 10.34 1.86
C MET A 31 -0.30 11.77 2.37
N ALA A 32 0.72 11.99 3.20
CA ALA A 32 1.04 13.33 3.69
C ALA A 32 1.42 14.26 2.53
N GLU A 33 2.13 13.73 1.53
CA GLU A 33 2.54 14.50 0.36
C GLU A 33 1.36 14.90 -0.53
N PHE A 34 0.45 13.97 -0.79
CA PHE A 34 -0.62 14.19 -1.75
C PHE A 34 -1.92 14.73 -1.14
N TRP A 35 -2.07 14.65 0.18
CA TRP A 35 -3.36 14.93 0.85
C TRP A 35 -3.89 16.34 0.54
N PHE A 36 -3.00 17.34 0.53
CA PHE A 36 -3.37 18.73 0.31
C PHE A 36 -3.12 19.22 -1.13
N ASP A 37 -2.88 18.30 -2.05
CA ASP A 37 -2.74 18.65 -3.47
C ASP A 37 -4.06 19.24 -3.97
N ASP A 38 -3.98 20.30 -4.78
CA ASP A 38 -5.17 20.97 -5.34
C ASP A 38 -6.08 20.02 -6.11
N ARG A 39 -5.52 18.95 -6.68
CA ARG A 39 -6.26 17.90 -7.38
C ARG A 39 -7.36 17.32 -6.53
N TYR A 40 -7.17 17.27 -5.20
CA TYR A 40 -8.10 16.65 -4.26
C TYR A 40 -8.90 17.65 -3.45
N ARG A 41 -8.81 18.94 -3.78
CA ARG A 41 -9.44 20.01 -3.01
C ARG A 41 -10.94 19.79 -2.81
N PHE A 42 -11.62 19.28 -3.83
CA PHE A 42 -13.07 19.04 -3.78
C PHE A 42 -13.43 17.58 -3.49
N THR A 43 -12.45 16.73 -3.23
CA THR A 43 -12.71 15.35 -2.87
C THR A 43 -13.01 15.26 -1.38
N PRO A 44 -14.17 14.72 -0.96
CA PRO A 44 -14.49 14.58 0.47
C PRO A 44 -13.40 13.76 1.18
N GLN A 45 -13.11 14.12 2.42
CA GLN A 45 -12.03 13.49 3.18
C GLN A 45 -12.19 11.97 3.27
N GLY A 46 -13.42 11.47 3.39
CA GLY A 46 -13.68 10.03 3.46
C GLY A 46 -13.32 9.25 2.20
N PHE A 47 -13.17 9.94 1.06
CA PHE A 47 -12.83 9.30 -0.23
C PHE A 47 -11.46 9.69 -0.75
N ARG A 48 -10.77 10.59 -0.05
CA ARG A 48 -9.51 11.16 -0.56
C ARG A 48 -8.39 10.13 -0.64
N ALA A 49 -8.22 9.32 0.39
CA ALA A 49 -7.17 8.29 0.39
C ALA A 49 -7.35 7.31 -0.77
N LYS A 50 -8.59 6.84 -0.98
CA LYS A 50 -8.90 5.94 -2.08
C LYS A 50 -8.57 6.57 -3.43
N ARG A 51 -8.94 7.84 -3.61
CA ARG A 51 -8.69 8.56 -4.87
C ARG A 51 -7.19 8.73 -5.13
N ILE A 52 -6.43 9.07 -4.09
CA ILE A 52 -4.99 9.20 -4.20
C ILE A 52 -4.35 7.89 -4.65
N VAL A 53 -4.76 6.78 -4.05
CA VAL A 53 -4.26 5.45 -4.42
C VAL A 53 -4.60 5.14 -5.87
N GLU A 54 -5.85 5.38 -6.28
CA GLU A 54 -6.29 5.11 -7.65
C GLU A 54 -5.53 5.93 -8.69
N ASP A 55 -5.19 7.18 -8.37
CA ASP A 55 -4.48 8.06 -9.28
C ASP A 55 -2.99 7.77 -9.40
N HIS A 56 -2.45 6.92 -8.51
CA HIS A 56 -1.02 6.60 -8.47
C HIS A 56 -0.83 5.08 -8.53
N PRO A 57 -0.53 4.52 -9.71
CA PRO A 57 -0.41 3.06 -9.86
C PRO A 57 0.54 2.40 -8.87
N HIS A 58 1.65 3.05 -8.53
CA HIS A 58 2.59 2.50 -7.55
C HIS A 58 1.97 2.38 -6.15
N MET A 59 1.01 3.24 -5.82
CA MET A 59 0.30 3.17 -4.54
C MET A 59 -0.66 1.97 -4.51
N VAL A 60 -1.24 1.61 -5.63
CA VAL A 60 -2.07 0.40 -5.74
C VAL A 60 -1.23 -0.83 -5.43
N GLY A 61 -0.04 -0.93 -6.02
CA GLY A 61 0.88 -2.04 -5.74
C GLY A 61 1.29 -2.09 -4.29
N LEU A 62 1.60 -0.94 -3.71
CA LEU A 62 1.98 -0.85 -2.30
C LEU A 62 0.86 -1.35 -1.38
N VAL A 63 -0.37 -0.88 -1.60
CA VAL A 63 -1.52 -1.28 -0.77
C VAL A 63 -1.79 -2.77 -0.87
N ARG A 64 -1.72 -3.33 -2.08
CA ARG A 64 -1.91 -4.77 -2.29
C ARG A 64 -0.82 -5.59 -1.59
N THR A 65 0.42 -5.13 -1.66
CA THR A 65 1.54 -5.80 -0.98
C THR A 65 1.38 -5.76 0.53
N VAL A 66 0.96 -4.63 1.10
CA VAL A 66 0.68 -4.51 2.53
C VAL A 66 -0.40 -5.50 2.95
N ARG A 67 -1.48 -5.59 2.19
CA ARG A 67 -2.57 -6.53 2.49
C ARG A 67 -2.09 -7.97 2.48
N GLU A 68 -1.29 -8.34 1.48
CA GLU A 68 -0.78 -9.70 1.35
C GLU A 68 0.17 -10.04 2.50
N LEU A 69 1.08 -9.13 2.84
CA LEU A 69 1.99 -9.34 3.96
C LEU A 69 1.23 -9.50 5.28
N ARG A 70 0.24 -8.64 5.53
CA ARG A 70 -0.58 -8.75 6.74
C ARG A 70 -1.33 -10.08 6.80
N SER A 71 -1.88 -10.51 5.67
CA SER A 71 -2.61 -11.77 5.59
C SER A 71 -1.70 -12.95 5.92
N GLN A 72 -0.52 -13.00 5.32
CA GLN A 72 0.40 -14.11 5.54
C GLN A 72 0.99 -14.11 6.95
N LEU A 73 1.33 -12.93 7.48
CA LEU A 73 1.85 -12.84 8.86
C LEU A 73 0.79 -13.24 9.89
N LYS A 74 -0.47 -12.90 9.64
CA LYS A 74 -1.58 -13.28 10.51
C LYS A 74 -1.76 -14.79 10.56
N ASP A 75 -1.51 -15.49 9.46
CA ASP A 75 -1.73 -16.93 9.35
C ASP A 75 -0.57 -17.76 9.91
N LEU A 76 0.53 -17.11 10.34
CA LEU A 76 1.64 -17.82 10.93
C LEU A 76 1.26 -18.33 12.33
N PRO A 77 1.72 -19.54 12.69
CA PRO A 77 1.54 -20.04 14.05
C PRO A 77 2.28 -19.15 15.05
N ALA A 78 1.65 -18.98 16.20
CA ALA A 78 2.22 -18.17 17.27
C ALA A 78 3.48 -18.82 17.85
#